data_0c7ea50af2c701bcfc91b4ebd5754dd6
#
_entry.id   0c7ea50af2c701bcfc91b4ebd5754dd6
#
_cell.length_a   1.000
_cell.length_b   1.000
_cell.length_c   1.000
_cell.angle_alpha   90.00
_cell.angle_beta   90.00
_cell.angle_gamma   90.00
#
_symmetry.space_group_name_H-M   'P 1'
#
loop_
_entity.id
_entity.type
_entity.pdbx_description
1 polymer ?
#
loop_
_entity_poly.entity_id
_entity_poly.type
_entity_poly.pdbx_seq_one_letter_code
_entity_poly.pdbx_strand_id
1 'polypeptide(L)'
;MTACFATWQKGRQKLRVANAGQSQPLLYKDGRCGKIDLAGFPLGIFEEVSYDEWGVTLAPGDILVFHSDGIAETANSEGQFFGTERLRKLIEQHHEIGAKEMSDLILREVDWFTQSAPLSDDRTLVILKVR
;
A
#
# COMPACT_ATOMS: atom_id res chain seq x y z
N MET A 1 10.46 -6.90 14.17
CA MET A 1 10.46 -5.72 13.27
C MET A 1 9.80 -6.13 11.95
N THR A 2 8.92 -5.31 11.40
CA THR A 2 8.32 -5.53 10.09
C THR A 2 9.00 -4.65 9.03
N ALA A 3 9.11 -5.13 7.82
CA ALA A 3 9.70 -4.39 6.70
C ALA A 3 9.09 -4.82 5.37
N CYS A 4 9.01 -3.89 4.44
CA CYS A 4 8.75 -4.17 3.04
C CYS A 4 9.87 -3.54 2.20
N PHE A 5 10.52 -4.35 1.41
CA PHE A 5 11.65 -3.92 0.58
C PHE A 5 11.27 -3.97 -0.89
N ALA A 6 11.49 -2.87 -1.59
CA ALA A 6 11.20 -2.78 -3.01
C ALA A 6 12.39 -2.22 -3.79
N THR A 7 12.68 -2.79 -4.94
CA THR A 7 13.69 -2.29 -5.87
C THR A 7 13.07 -1.96 -7.21
N TRP A 8 13.49 -0.83 -7.77
CA TRP A 8 13.05 -0.35 -9.07
C TRP A 8 14.22 -0.26 -10.06
N GLN A 9 14.13 -1.00 -11.16
CA GLN A 9 15.08 -0.95 -12.26
C GLN A 9 14.50 -0.08 -13.39
N LYS A 10 14.83 1.21 -13.39
CA LYS A 10 14.31 2.19 -14.34
C LYS A 10 14.51 1.79 -15.81
N GLY A 11 15.67 1.26 -16.18
CA GLY A 11 15.97 0.87 -17.56
C GLY A 11 15.17 -0.33 -18.08
N ARG A 12 14.67 -1.17 -17.19
CA ARG A 12 13.85 -2.35 -17.50
C ARG A 12 12.39 -2.19 -17.05
N GLN A 13 12.07 -1.09 -16.39
CA GLN A 13 10.77 -0.85 -15.76
C GLN A 13 10.30 -2.02 -14.89
N LYS A 14 11.25 -2.66 -14.22
CA LYS A 14 11.00 -3.83 -13.39
C LYS A 14 11.02 -3.47 -11.92
N LEU A 15 9.93 -3.83 -11.25
CA LEU A 15 9.78 -3.76 -9.81
C LEU A 15 9.95 -5.15 -9.20
N ARG A 16 10.68 -5.23 -8.10
CA ARG A 16 10.73 -6.40 -7.22
C ARG A 16 10.37 -6.00 -5.81
N VAL A 17 9.60 -6.82 -5.13
CA VAL A 17 9.15 -6.58 -3.75
C VAL A 17 9.37 -7.83 -2.92
N ALA A 18 9.86 -7.66 -1.70
CA ALA A 18 9.90 -8.66 -0.65
C ALA A 18 9.23 -8.09 0.61
N ASN A 19 8.46 -8.91 1.32
CA ASN A 19 7.69 -8.47 2.47
C ASN A 19 8.02 -9.29 3.71
N ALA A 20 8.29 -8.61 4.80
CA ALA A 20 8.58 -9.20 6.09
C ALA A 20 7.58 -8.68 7.15
N GLY A 21 6.33 -9.11 7.03
CA GLY A 21 5.28 -8.83 8.00
C GLY A 21 4.60 -7.46 7.92
N GLN A 22 4.84 -6.69 6.84
CA GLN A 22 4.10 -5.46 6.57
C GLN A 22 2.78 -5.74 5.85
N SER A 23 1.88 -4.74 5.88
CA SER A 23 0.68 -4.77 5.06
C SER A 23 1.03 -5.01 3.59
N GLN A 24 0.25 -5.86 2.93
CA GLN A 24 0.49 -6.17 1.52
C GLN A 24 0.28 -4.94 0.64
N PRO A 25 1.25 -4.59 -0.22
CA PRO A 25 1.11 -3.46 -1.12
C PRO A 25 -0.05 -3.64 -2.10
N LEU A 26 -0.57 -2.53 -2.60
CA LEU A 26 -1.59 -2.53 -3.66
C LEU A 26 -0.94 -2.14 -4.99
N LEU A 27 -1.35 -2.82 -6.04
CA LEU A 27 -0.96 -2.51 -7.41
C LEU A 27 -2.20 -2.20 -8.25
N TYR A 28 -2.23 -1.00 -8.84
CA TYR A 28 -3.14 -0.65 -9.92
C TYR A 28 -2.44 -0.91 -11.26
N LYS A 29 -2.98 -1.82 -12.03
CA LYS A 29 -2.49 -2.20 -13.36
C LYS A 29 -3.65 -2.72 -14.20
N ASP A 30 -3.62 -2.40 -15.49
CA ASP A 30 -4.64 -2.85 -16.46
C ASP A 30 -6.09 -2.57 -16.01
N GLY A 31 -6.31 -1.39 -15.40
CA GLY A 31 -7.63 -0.93 -14.97
C GLY A 31 -8.12 -1.50 -13.63
N ARG A 32 -7.31 -2.27 -12.94
CA ARG A 32 -7.68 -2.89 -11.65
C ARG A 32 -6.65 -2.65 -10.57
N CYS A 33 -7.13 -2.47 -9.35
CA CYS A 33 -6.30 -2.41 -8.16
C CYS A 33 -6.46 -3.69 -7.34
N GLY A 34 -5.35 -4.35 -7.06
CA GLY A 34 -5.31 -5.58 -6.26
C GLY A 34 -4.18 -5.59 -5.26
N LYS A 35 -4.28 -6.45 -4.26
CA LYS A 35 -3.17 -6.73 -3.35
C LYS A 35 -2.10 -7.53 -4.08
N ILE A 36 -0.84 -7.17 -3.81
CA ILE A 36 0.27 -8.06 -4.12
C ILE A 36 0.28 -9.15 -3.05
N ASP A 37 -0.05 -10.38 -3.46
CA ASP A 37 -0.07 -11.52 -2.54
C ASP A 37 1.35 -11.96 -2.21
N LEU A 38 1.94 -11.27 -1.25
CA LEU A 38 3.30 -11.48 -0.79
C LEU A 38 3.33 -11.32 0.73
N ALA A 39 3.28 -12.44 1.43
CA ALA A 39 3.38 -12.51 2.87
C ALA A 39 4.78 -12.94 3.31
N GLY A 40 5.15 -12.59 4.53
CA GLY A 40 6.39 -13.03 5.15
C GLY A 40 6.36 -12.80 6.65
N PHE A 41 7.23 -13.52 7.37
CA PHE A 41 7.37 -13.34 8.81
C PHE A 41 8.13 -12.04 9.13
N PRO A 42 7.76 -11.34 10.20
CA PRO A 42 8.57 -10.21 10.67
C PRO A 42 10.03 -10.61 10.92
N LEU A 43 10.93 -9.67 10.70
CA LEU A 43 12.36 -9.87 10.92
C LEU A 43 12.67 -10.14 12.39
N GLY A 44 13.58 -11.07 12.64
CA GLY A 44 14.10 -11.36 13.99
C GLY A 44 13.25 -12.32 14.84
N ILE A 45 12.21 -12.96 14.25
CA ILE A 45 11.41 -13.98 14.96
C ILE A 45 12.08 -15.34 14.90
N PHE A 46 12.65 -15.70 13.75
CA PHE A 46 13.32 -16.98 13.51
C PHE A 46 14.78 -16.75 13.11
N GLU A 47 15.67 -17.69 13.44
CA GLU A 47 17.09 -17.62 13.08
C GLU A 47 17.30 -17.80 11.57
N GLU A 48 16.53 -18.69 10.94
CA GLU A 48 16.59 -18.94 9.51
C GLU A 48 15.20 -18.73 8.87
N VAL A 49 15.08 -17.73 8.04
CA VAL A 49 13.87 -17.43 7.27
C VAL A 49 14.25 -17.05 5.85
N SER A 50 13.59 -17.65 4.89
CA SER A 50 13.64 -17.20 3.50
C SER A 50 12.43 -16.31 3.20
N TYR A 51 12.63 -15.30 2.37
CA TYR A 51 11.57 -14.39 1.92
C TYR A 51 11.35 -14.54 0.43
N ASP A 52 10.10 -14.70 0.05
CA ASP A 52 9.73 -14.72 -1.35
C ASP A 52 9.86 -13.33 -1.97
N GLU A 53 10.27 -13.28 -3.21
CA GLU A 53 10.26 -12.08 -4.03
C GLU A 53 9.13 -12.13 -5.05
N TRP A 54 8.42 -11.04 -5.18
CA TRP A 54 7.46 -10.82 -6.25
C TRP A 54 8.00 -9.77 -7.23
N GLY A 55 7.86 -10.03 -8.52
CA GLY A 55 8.35 -9.13 -9.55
C GLY A 55 7.35 -8.88 -10.65
N VAL A 56 7.35 -7.64 -11.18
CA VAL A 56 6.48 -7.21 -12.27
C VAL A 56 7.16 -6.17 -13.13
N THR A 57 6.83 -6.16 -14.41
CA THR A 57 7.16 -5.05 -15.31
C THR A 57 6.00 -4.04 -15.28
N LEU A 58 6.32 -2.79 -14.94
CA LEU A 58 5.35 -1.71 -14.87
C LEU A 58 5.36 -0.89 -16.15
N ALA A 59 4.21 -0.34 -16.51
CA ALA A 59 4.00 0.54 -17.63
C ALA A 59 3.57 1.95 -17.16
N PRO A 60 3.70 2.99 -18.00
CA PRO A 60 3.17 4.30 -17.66
C PRO A 60 1.70 4.23 -17.25
N GLY A 61 1.36 4.86 -16.12
CA GLY A 61 0.03 4.84 -15.54
C GLY A 61 -0.18 3.80 -14.43
N ASP A 62 0.70 2.79 -14.31
CA ASP A 62 0.65 1.84 -13.20
C ASP A 62 0.98 2.54 -11.88
N ILE A 63 0.30 2.13 -10.80
CA ILE A 63 0.43 2.75 -9.48
C ILE A 63 0.69 1.65 -8.45
N LEU A 64 1.72 1.85 -7.64
CA LEU A 64 2.03 1.00 -6.49
C LEU A 64 1.81 1.79 -5.21
N VAL A 65 1.09 1.20 -4.26
CA VAL A 65 0.78 1.83 -2.98
C VAL A 65 1.24 0.93 -1.84
N PHE A 66 2.17 1.45 -1.04
CA PHE A 66 2.55 0.87 0.25
C PHE A 66 1.83 1.63 1.35
N HIS A 67 1.28 0.92 2.30
CA HIS A 67 0.59 1.51 3.44
C HIS A 67 0.83 0.72 4.72
N SER A 68 0.77 1.40 5.85
CA SER A 68 0.77 0.76 7.17
C SER A 68 -0.64 0.40 7.60
N ASP A 69 -0.75 -0.41 8.66
CA ASP A 69 -2.03 -0.76 9.29
C ASP A 69 -2.78 0.49 9.80
N GLY A 70 -2.05 1.54 10.17
CA GLY A 70 -2.64 2.83 10.55
C GLY A 70 -3.47 3.53 9.45
N ILE A 71 -3.42 3.03 8.21
CA ILE A 71 -4.33 3.45 7.13
C ILE A 71 -5.53 2.50 7.05
N ALA A 72 -5.29 1.21 6.83
CA ALA A 72 -6.36 0.25 6.57
C ALA A 72 -7.18 -0.12 7.81
N GLU A 73 -6.55 -0.20 8.97
CA GLU A 73 -7.19 -0.58 10.24
C GLU A 73 -7.61 0.62 11.10
N THR A 74 -7.52 1.83 10.55
CA THR A 74 -8.06 2.99 11.25
C THR A 74 -9.56 2.87 11.38
N ALA A 75 -10.09 3.09 12.60
CA ALA A 75 -11.49 2.88 12.91
C ALA A 75 -12.25 4.21 13.04
N ASN A 76 -13.53 4.20 12.67
CA ASN A 76 -14.45 5.28 12.97
C ASN A 76 -15.03 5.14 14.40
N SER A 77 -15.92 6.02 14.80
CA SER A 77 -16.56 6.01 16.11
C SER A 77 -17.44 4.77 16.39
N GLU A 78 -17.83 4.05 15.33
CA GLU A 78 -18.60 2.80 15.42
C GLU A 78 -17.69 1.56 15.45
N GLY A 79 -16.36 1.73 15.44
CA GLY A 79 -15.39 0.65 15.44
C GLY A 79 -15.20 -0.03 14.09
N GLN A 80 -15.72 0.53 13.01
CA GLN A 80 -15.53 0.01 11.66
C GLN A 80 -14.18 0.46 11.12
N PHE A 81 -13.44 -0.44 10.48
CA PHE A 81 -12.19 -0.11 9.81
C PHE A 81 -12.40 0.56 8.46
N PHE A 82 -11.50 1.47 8.10
CA PHE A 82 -11.44 2.05 6.77
C PHE A 82 -11.36 0.95 5.70
N GLY A 83 -10.41 0.05 5.86
CA GLY A 83 -10.28 -1.18 5.10
C GLY A 83 -9.58 -1.01 3.76
N THR A 84 -8.98 -2.09 3.30
CA THR A 84 -8.26 -2.17 2.04
C THR A 84 -9.18 -1.97 0.83
N GLU A 85 -10.44 -2.38 0.93
CA GLU A 85 -11.40 -2.26 -0.17
C GLU A 85 -11.74 -0.81 -0.52
N ARG A 86 -11.89 0.07 0.48
CA ARG A 86 -12.07 1.51 0.25
C ARG A 86 -10.83 2.11 -0.40
N LEU A 87 -9.65 1.71 0.06
CA LEU A 87 -8.38 2.16 -0.50
C LEU A 87 -8.24 1.75 -1.97
N ARG A 88 -8.57 0.51 -2.31
CA ARG A 88 -8.57 0.02 -3.69
C ARG A 88 -9.50 0.83 -4.59
N LYS A 89 -10.73 1.07 -4.13
CA LYS A 89 -11.73 1.85 -4.88
C LYS A 89 -11.27 3.28 -5.14
N LEU A 90 -10.67 3.93 -4.15
CA LEU A 90 -10.11 5.27 -4.32
C LEU A 90 -9.03 5.30 -5.40
N ILE A 91 -8.12 4.34 -5.39
CA ILE A 91 -7.06 4.24 -6.39
C ILE A 91 -7.63 4.02 -7.78
N GLU A 92 -8.60 3.10 -7.93
CA GLU A 92 -9.23 2.82 -9.22
C GLU A 92 -10.00 4.02 -9.78
N GLN A 93 -10.75 4.71 -8.93
CA GLN A 93 -11.57 5.86 -9.34
C GLN A 93 -10.75 7.10 -9.69
N HIS A 94 -9.56 7.24 -9.09
CA HIS A 94 -8.71 8.43 -9.23
C HIS A 94 -7.34 8.13 -9.83
N HIS A 95 -7.20 7.04 -10.57
CA HIS A 95 -5.92 6.59 -11.12
C HIS A 95 -5.23 7.60 -12.05
N GLU A 96 -5.97 8.58 -12.56
CA GLU A 96 -5.43 9.60 -13.48
C GLU A 96 -4.64 10.69 -12.77
N ILE A 97 -4.89 10.93 -11.47
CA ILE A 97 -4.20 11.99 -10.73
C ILE A 97 -2.75 11.62 -10.39
N GLY A 98 -1.94 12.61 -10.05
CA GLY A 98 -0.54 12.39 -9.69
C GLY A 98 -0.37 11.67 -8.35
N ALA A 99 0.84 11.17 -8.08
CA ALA A 99 1.12 10.43 -6.85
C ALA A 99 0.89 11.28 -5.59
N LYS A 100 1.26 12.57 -5.64
CA LYS A 100 1.05 13.49 -4.52
C LYS A 100 -0.43 13.73 -4.27
N GLU A 101 -1.20 14.05 -5.31
CA GLU A 101 -2.64 14.27 -5.19
C GLU A 101 -3.37 13.01 -4.70
N MET A 102 -2.94 11.82 -5.13
CA MET A 102 -3.47 10.55 -4.65
C MET A 102 -3.20 10.37 -3.15
N SER A 103 -2.00 10.67 -2.70
CA SER A 103 -1.65 10.62 -1.28
C SER A 103 -2.52 11.58 -0.45
N ASP A 104 -2.65 12.81 -0.90
CA ASP A 104 -3.47 13.83 -0.23
C ASP A 104 -4.95 13.43 -0.19
N LEU A 105 -5.45 12.83 -1.28
CA LEU A 105 -6.82 12.32 -1.36
C LEU A 105 -7.06 11.18 -0.36
N ILE A 106 -6.18 10.18 -0.33
CA ILE A 106 -6.32 9.02 0.57
C ILE A 106 -6.31 9.47 2.03
N LEU A 107 -5.37 10.32 2.42
CA LEU A 107 -5.28 10.82 3.79
C LEU A 107 -6.52 11.62 4.19
N ARG A 108 -7.05 12.45 3.30
CA ARG A 108 -8.28 13.22 3.53
C ARG A 108 -9.49 12.31 3.68
N GLU A 109 -9.63 11.28 2.85
CA GLU A 109 -10.72 10.30 2.96
C GLU A 109 -10.66 9.49 4.25
N VAL A 110 -9.46 9.11 4.68
CA VAL A 110 -9.22 8.46 5.97
C VAL A 110 -9.62 9.38 7.12
N ASP A 111 -9.21 10.64 7.10
CA ASP A 111 -9.57 11.62 8.12
C ASP A 111 -11.09 11.85 8.19
N TRP A 112 -11.72 11.97 7.04
CA TRP A 112 -13.18 12.11 6.95
C TRP A 112 -13.91 10.87 7.50
N PHE A 113 -13.42 9.68 7.20
CA PHE A 113 -13.98 8.42 7.70
C PHE A 113 -13.86 8.28 9.22
N THR A 114 -12.74 8.65 9.79
CA THR A 114 -12.51 8.57 11.24
C THR A 114 -13.26 9.66 12.02
N GLN A 115 -13.54 10.79 11.36
CA GLN A 115 -14.14 11.96 11.98
C GLN A 115 -13.39 12.40 13.25
N SER A 116 -14.05 12.34 14.42
CA SER A 116 -13.47 12.72 15.72
C SER A 116 -12.87 11.52 16.49
N ALA A 117 -12.80 10.34 15.89
CA ALA A 117 -12.18 9.20 16.56
C ALA A 117 -10.69 9.44 16.77
N PRO A 118 -10.12 9.09 17.94
CA PRO A 118 -8.70 9.27 18.19
C PRO A 118 -7.86 8.39 17.23
N LEU A 119 -6.68 8.90 16.83
CA LEU A 119 -5.71 8.12 16.07
C LEU A 119 -5.25 6.93 16.91
N SER A 120 -5.37 5.74 16.35
CA SER A 120 -5.00 4.49 17.01
C SER A 120 -3.55 4.08 16.73
N ASP A 121 -2.97 4.55 15.63
CA ASP A 121 -1.62 4.20 15.19
C ASP A 121 -1.06 5.23 14.19
N ASP A 122 0.25 5.19 13.98
CA ASP A 122 0.92 6.01 12.97
C ASP A 122 0.50 5.61 11.56
N ARG A 123 0.36 6.60 10.70
CA ARG A 123 -0.03 6.42 9.30
C ARG A 123 1.17 6.60 8.40
N THR A 124 1.49 5.57 7.62
CA THR A 124 2.51 5.63 6.58
C THR A 124 1.88 5.28 5.24
N LEU A 125 2.16 6.11 4.25
CA LEU A 125 1.67 5.95 2.89
C LEU A 125 2.76 6.35 1.91
N VAL A 126 3.10 5.43 0.99
CA VAL A 126 4.07 5.69 -0.09
C VAL A 126 3.41 5.30 -1.42
N ILE A 127 3.37 6.22 -2.34
CA ILE A 127 2.79 6.02 -3.67
C ILE A 127 3.85 6.20 -4.74
N LEU A 128 4.00 5.20 -5.58
CA LEU A 128 4.81 5.24 -6.78
C LEU A 128 3.88 5.15 -7.99
N LYS A 129 3.90 6.18 -8.82
CA LYS A 129 3.19 6.18 -10.11
C LYS A 129 4.21 6.23 -11.24
N VAL A 130 4.08 5.32 -12.18
CA VAL A 130 4.95 5.28 -13.36
C VAL A 130 4.50 6.35 -14.36
N ARG A 131 5.47 7.15 -14.78
CA ARG A 131 5.27 8.21 -15.78
C ARG A 131 5.57 7.72 -17.18
#